data_087a5ebe1442c0a6bb332d7201dbe492
#
_entry.id   087a5ebe1442c0a6bb332d7201dbe492
#
_cell.length_a   1.000
_cell.length_b   1.000
_cell.length_c   1.000
_cell.angle_alpha   90.00
_cell.angle_beta   90.00
_cell.angle_gamma   90.00
#
_symmetry.space_group_name_H-M   'P 1'
#
loop_
_entity.id
_entity.type
_entity.pdbx_description
1 polymer ?
#
loop_
_entity_poly.entity_id
_entity_poly.type
_entity_poly.pdbx_seq_one_letter_code
_entity_poly.pdbx_strand_id
1 'polypeptide(L)'
;YYLISGHGGPDPGAIETYEDVTIAEDEYAYDVTLRLAKELLAHGARVYIIVRDENDGIRNKRTLEIDRDEVVYPDKKIPLKQLDRLKQRVEVVNALYLENKGAYQRLLVTHVDSRSKGQNIDVFFYHHEKSKNGKRLAENIHNTFLAKYKEYQPNRNYEGTFSDRSTLYLVKNTLPAMAYIEIGNLKSKKDQRRILDPDNRQALAKWITEGVLADFESQ
;
A
#
# COMPACT_ATOMS: atom_id res chain seq x y z
N TYR A 1 -4.98 -12.58 2.91
CA TYR A 1 -4.80 -11.14 2.67
C TYR A 1 -4.77 -10.87 1.17
N TYR A 2 -5.33 -9.73 0.77
CA TYR A 2 -5.31 -9.20 -0.59
C TYR A 2 -4.44 -7.96 -0.59
N LEU A 3 -3.46 -7.89 -1.49
CA LEU A 3 -2.53 -6.77 -1.59
C LEU A 3 -2.66 -6.12 -2.96
N ILE A 4 -2.90 -4.81 -2.97
CA ILE A 4 -2.92 -4.00 -4.17
C ILE A 4 -1.80 -2.96 -4.05
N SER A 5 -0.84 -2.97 -4.96
CA SER A 5 -0.02 -1.79 -5.23
C SER A 5 -0.82 -0.80 -6.07
N GLY A 6 -0.74 0.47 -5.74
CA GLY A 6 -1.36 1.53 -6.53
C GLY A 6 -0.79 1.58 -7.93
N HIS A 7 -1.62 1.97 -8.91
CA HIS A 7 -1.21 2.16 -10.30
C HIS A 7 -0.74 0.88 -11.00
N GLY A 8 0.27 0.96 -11.88
CA GLY A 8 0.81 -0.16 -12.64
C GLY A 8 0.29 -0.26 -14.09
N GLY A 9 1.02 -0.93 -14.96
CA GLY A 9 0.75 -1.06 -16.38
C GLY A 9 0.82 0.29 -17.11
N PRO A 10 -0.26 0.73 -17.77
CA PRO A 10 -0.24 2.01 -18.49
C PRO A 10 -0.25 3.26 -17.58
N ASP A 11 -0.33 3.09 -16.27
CA ASP A 11 -0.50 4.16 -15.29
C ASP A 11 0.60 4.13 -14.21
N PRO A 12 1.69 4.88 -14.38
CA PRO A 12 2.78 4.92 -13.41
C PRO A 12 2.44 5.69 -12.12
N GLY A 13 1.22 6.25 -12.00
CA GLY A 13 0.86 7.14 -10.90
C GLY A 13 1.57 8.47 -10.96
N ALA A 14 2.01 8.97 -9.81
CA ALA A 14 2.80 10.19 -9.74
C ALA A 14 4.22 9.95 -10.28
N ILE A 15 4.69 10.92 -11.07
CA ILE A 15 6.05 10.95 -11.59
C ILE A 15 6.76 12.17 -11.02
N GLU A 16 7.96 11.97 -10.49
CA GLU A 16 8.81 13.03 -9.95
C GLU A 16 10.28 12.80 -10.35
N THR A 17 11.14 13.74 -10.00
CA THR A 17 12.58 13.65 -10.26
C THR A 17 13.35 13.61 -8.94
N TYR A 18 14.32 12.72 -8.88
CA TYR A 18 15.30 12.62 -7.81
C TYR A 18 16.71 12.56 -8.41
N GLU A 19 17.56 13.56 -8.11
CA GLU A 19 18.95 13.61 -8.60
C GLU A 19 19.06 13.31 -10.12
N ASP A 20 18.25 14.00 -10.94
CA ASP A 20 18.15 13.86 -12.40
C ASP A 20 17.61 12.48 -12.90
N VAL A 21 17.17 11.61 -12.01
CA VAL A 21 16.52 10.35 -12.35
C VAL A 21 15.00 10.48 -12.19
N THR A 22 14.25 10.04 -13.18
CA THR A 22 12.79 9.94 -13.09
C THR A 22 12.40 8.79 -12.17
N ILE A 23 11.46 9.04 -11.25
CA ILE A 23 10.89 8.06 -10.33
C ILE A 23 9.37 8.05 -10.48
N ALA A 24 8.74 6.88 -10.32
CA ALA A 24 7.30 6.71 -10.45
C ALA A 24 6.70 6.06 -9.20
N GLU A 25 5.47 6.40 -8.90
CA GLU A 25 4.74 5.95 -7.70
C GLU A 25 4.58 4.44 -7.65
N ASP A 26 4.15 3.83 -8.76
CA ASP A 26 3.84 2.40 -8.86
C ASP A 26 5.01 1.51 -8.45
N GLU A 27 6.22 1.83 -8.87
CA GLU A 27 7.45 1.08 -8.59
C GLU A 27 7.71 0.95 -7.08
N TYR A 28 7.57 2.05 -6.35
CA TYR A 28 7.80 2.06 -4.89
C TYR A 28 6.63 1.47 -4.11
N ALA A 29 5.41 1.70 -4.58
CA ALA A 29 4.22 1.06 -4.02
C ALA A 29 4.30 -0.46 -4.19
N TYR A 30 4.76 -0.94 -5.36
CA TYR A 30 4.93 -2.36 -5.64
C TYR A 30 6.04 -2.99 -4.79
N ASP A 31 7.23 -2.38 -4.72
CA ASP A 31 8.33 -2.89 -3.89
C ASP A 31 7.93 -3.02 -2.40
N VAL A 32 7.22 -2.03 -1.84
CA VAL A 32 6.69 -2.12 -0.47
C VAL A 32 5.62 -3.22 -0.36
N THR A 33 4.75 -3.37 -1.36
CA THR A 33 3.74 -4.44 -1.40
C THR A 33 4.37 -5.82 -1.40
N LEU A 34 5.44 -6.04 -2.17
CA LEU A 34 6.17 -7.33 -2.17
C LEU A 34 6.85 -7.62 -0.83
N ARG A 35 7.46 -6.60 -0.19
CA ARG A 35 8.04 -6.76 1.15
C ARG A 35 6.96 -7.10 2.17
N LEU A 36 5.82 -6.44 2.10
CA LEU A 36 4.65 -6.73 2.94
C LEU A 36 4.14 -8.16 2.71
N ALA A 37 4.04 -8.60 1.46
CA ALA A 37 3.67 -9.97 1.11
C ALA A 37 4.63 -10.98 1.74
N LYS A 38 5.94 -10.74 1.64
CA LYS A 38 6.97 -11.60 2.23
C LYS A 38 6.84 -11.70 3.75
N GLU A 39 6.62 -10.58 4.44
CA GLU A 39 6.42 -10.56 5.90
C GLU A 39 5.15 -11.34 6.29
N LEU A 40 4.01 -11.11 5.63
CA LEU A 40 2.77 -11.82 5.90
C LEU A 40 2.89 -13.33 5.65
N LEU A 41 3.54 -13.74 4.55
CA LEU A 41 3.82 -15.15 4.26
C LEU A 41 4.70 -15.79 5.34
N ALA A 42 5.70 -15.08 5.86
CA ALA A 42 6.56 -15.55 6.95
C ALA A 42 5.78 -15.79 8.25
N HIS A 43 4.65 -15.13 8.44
CA HIS A 43 3.71 -15.35 9.55
C HIS A 43 2.61 -16.39 9.23
N GLY A 44 2.76 -17.16 8.14
CA GLY A 44 1.84 -18.24 7.76
C GLY A 44 0.54 -17.77 7.09
N ALA A 45 0.45 -16.51 6.70
CA ALA A 45 -0.72 -15.99 6.02
C ALA A 45 -0.81 -16.47 4.55
N ARG A 46 -2.03 -16.64 4.05
CA ARG A 46 -2.27 -16.74 2.59
C ARG A 46 -2.35 -15.32 2.02
N VAL A 47 -1.58 -15.06 0.97
CA VAL A 47 -1.48 -13.74 0.34
C VAL A 47 -1.80 -13.83 -1.15
N TYR A 48 -2.64 -12.91 -1.62
CA TYR A 48 -2.93 -12.69 -3.04
C TYR A 48 -2.40 -11.32 -3.43
N ILE A 49 -1.43 -11.27 -4.31
CA ILE A 49 -0.92 -10.03 -4.92
C ILE A 49 -1.81 -9.75 -6.13
N ILE A 50 -2.56 -8.66 -6.09
CA ILE A 50 -3.60 -8.35 -7.08
C ILE A 50 -3.02 -7.64 -8.29
N VAL A 51 -2.09 -6.70 -8.10
CA VAL A 51 -1.30 -6.11 -9.18
C VAL A 51 0.07 -6.77 -9.12
N ARG A 52 0.49 -7.38 -10.21
CA ARG A 52 1.71 -8.19 -10.27
C ARG A 52 2.56 -7.74 -11.44
N ASP A 53 3.85 -7.83 -11.25
CA ASP A 53 4.88 -7.74 -12.24
C ASP A 53 5.61 -9.09 -12.31
N GLU A 54 5.82 -9.63 -13.52
CA GLU A 54 6.41 -10.96 -13.68
C GLU A 54 7.93 -10.94 -13.62
N ASN A 55 8.54 -9.81 -13.93
CA ASN A 55 9.99 -9.67 -14.04
C ASN A 55 10.59 -8.87 -12.87
N ASP A 56 9.79 -8.12 -12.12
CA ASP A 56 10.23 -7.35 -10.97
C ASP A 56 9.95 -8.06 -9.63
N GLY A 57 11.02 -8.18 -8.83
CA GLY A 57 10.97 -8.67 -7.46
C GLY A 57 11.20 -7.54 -6.43
N ILE A 58 11.58 -7.92 -5.20
CA ILE A 58 12.04 -6.97 -4.18
C ILE A 58 13.38 -6.36 -4.63
N ARG A 59 13.44 -5.05 -4.75
CA ARG A 59 14.59 -4.31 -5.28
C ARG A 59 15.27 -3.47 -4.20
N ASN A 60 16.59 -3.69 -3.99
CA ASN A 60 17.38 -2.96 -2.99
C ASN A 60 18.13 -1.75 -3.57
N LYS A 61 17.65 -1.19 -4.68
CA LYS A 61 18.18 0.05 -5.27
C LYS A 61 17.39 1.25 -4.76
N ARG A 62 18.02 2.43 -4.73
CA ARG A 62 17.35 3.70 -4.43
C ARG A 62 16.39 4.10 -5.53
N THR A 63 16.88 4.12 -6.76
CA THR A 63 16.07 4.40 -7.94
C THR A 63 15.66 3.09 -8.57
N LEU A 64 14.35 2.93 -8.78
CA LEU A 64 13.75 1.78 -9.42
C LEU A 64 13.51 2.10 -10.89
N GLU A 65 13.76 1.15 -11.76
CA GLU A 65 13.50 1.27 -13.19
C GLU A 65 11.98 1.27 -13.41
N ILE A 66 11.54 2.15 -14.29
CA ILE A 66 10.11 2.30 -14.59
C ILE A 66 9.82 1.43 -15.81
N ASP A 67 8.87 0.53 -15.68
CA ASP A 67 8.31 -0.22 -16.79
C ASP A 67 6.78 -0.15 -16.85
N ARG A 68 6.09 -1.01 -17.58
CA ARG A 68 4.64 -0.92 -17.79
C ARG A 68 4.03 -2.27 -18.13
N ASP A 69 4.59 -3.34 -17.62
CA ASP A 69 4.19 -4.70 -17.99
C ASP A 69 3.40 -5.41 -16.89
N GLU A 70 3.05 -4.69 -15.82
CA GLU A 70 2.22 -5.23 -14.76
C GLU A 70 0.87 -5.72 -15.27
N VAL A 71 0.39 -6.75 -14.58
CA VAL A 71 -0.88 -7.41 -14.83
C VAL A 71 -1.74 -7.45 -13.57
N VAL A 72 -3.04 -7.69 -13.73
CA VAL A 72 -3.94 -7.97 -12.60
C VAL A 72 -4.17 -9.46 -12.50
N TYR A 73 -4.14 -9.98 -11.30
CA TYR A 73 -4.36 -11.39 -10.98
C TYR A 73 -5.56 -12.02 -11.76
N PRO A 74 -5.44 -13.25 -12.31
CA PRO A 74 -4.21 -14.03 -12.34
C PRO A 74 -3.16 -13.50 -13.32
N ASP A 75 -3.48 -13.01 -14.50
CA ASP A 75 -2.57 -12.50 -15.54
C ASP A 75 -3.33 -11.65 -16.56
N LYS A 76 -4.25 -10.81 -16.07
CA LYS A 76 -5.08 -9.97 -16.93
C LYS A 76 -4.38 -8.64 -17.22
N LYS A 77 -4.29 -8.28 -18.49
CA LYS A 77 -3.80 -6.97 -18.92
C LYS A 77 -4.56 -5.83 -18.24
N ILE A 78 -3.82 -4.81 -17.80
CA ILE A 78 -4.38 -3.62 -17.16
C ILE A 78 -4.99 -2.70 -18.23
N PRO A 79 -6.28 -2.27 -18.09
CA PRO A 79 -6.93 -1.39 -19.05
C PRO A 79 -6.34 0.03 -19.06
N LEU A 80 -6.45 0.74 -20.20
CA LEU A 80 -6.01 2.12 -20.33
C LEU A 80 -6.84 3.11 -19.48
N LYS A 81 -8.17 2.89 -19.41
CA LYS A 81 -9.08 3.80 -18.71
C LYS A 81 -9.01 3.59 -17.20
N GLN A 82 -8.83 4.66 -16.44
CA GLN A 82 -8.73 4.64 -14.98
C GLN A 82 -9.89 3.88 -14.30
N LEU A 83 -11.13 4.18 -14.70
CA LEU A 83 -12.29 3.54 -14.08
C LEU A 83 -12.30 2.03 -14.32
N ASP A 84 -11.89 1.58 -15.50
CA ASP A 84 -11.86 0.16 -15.84
C ASP A 84 -10.75 -0.55 -15.06
N ARG A 85 -9.59 0.09 -14.84
CA ARG A 85 -8.52 -0.40 -13.95
C ARG A 85 -9.03 -0.61 -12.52
N LEU A 86 -9.74 0.37 -11.98
CA LEU A 86 -10.30 0.30 -10.62
C LEU A 86 -11.37 -0.80 -10.51
N LYS A 87 -12.27 -0.90 -11.50
CA LYS A 87 -13.28 -1.98 -11.56
C LYS A 87 -12.63 -3.36 -11.59
N GLN A 88 -11.62 -3.55 -12.45
CA GLN A 88 -10.92 -4.82 -12.59
C GLN A 88 -10.34 -5.31 -11.25
N ARG A 89 -9.69 -4.42 -10.49
CA ARG A 89 -9.15 -4.76 -9.17
C ARG A 89 -10.25 -5.12 -8.15
N VAL A 90 -11.33 -4.34 -8.13
CA VAL A 90 -12.50 -4.61 -7.27
C VAL A 90 -13.12 -5.96 -7.57
N GLU A 91 -13.33 -6.29 -8.84
CA GLU A 91 -13.91 -7.58 -9.28
C GLU A 91 -13.05 -8.75 -8.81
N VAL A 92 -11.72 -8.67 -9.01
CA VAL A 92 -10.80 -9.74 -8.60
C VAL A 92 -10.80 -9.91 -7.08
N VAL A 93 -10.67 -8.82 -6.32
CA VAL A 93 -10.67 -8.87 -4.84
C VAL A 93 -11.98 -9.44 -4.32
N ASN A 94 -13.10 -8.98 -4.84
CA ASN A 94 -14.42 -9.42 -4.38
C ASN A 94 -14.69 -10.90 -4.73
N ALA A 95 -14.25 -11.36 -5.89
CA ALA A 95 -14.35 -12.80 -6.26
C ALA A 95 -13.53 -13.64 -5.27
N LEU A 96 -12.26 -13.34 -5.06
CA LEU A 96 -11.40 -14.05 -4.12
C LEU A 96 -11.92 -13.99 -2.67
N TYR A 97 -12.50 -12.87 -2.27
CA TYR A 97 -13.13 -12.73 -0.94
C TYR A 97 -14.31 -13.69 -0.77
N LEU A 98 -15.15 -13.81 -1.79
CA LEU A 98 -16.31 -14.73 -1.79
C LEU A 98 -15.90 -16.20 -1.83
N GLU A 99 -14.82 -16.53 -2.53
CA GLU A 99 -14.25 -17.89 -2.56
C GLU A 99 -13.69 -18.33 -1.20
N ASN A 100 -13.16 -17.38 -0.42
CA ASN A 100 -12.53 -17.64 0.89
C ASN A 100 -13.46 -17.31 2.07
N LYS A 101 -14.79 -17.40 1.91
CA LYS A 101 -15.76 -17.14 3.00
C LYS A 101 -15.44 -17.95 4.26
N GLY A 102 -15.60 -17.29 5.41
CA GLY A 102 -15.35 -17.87 6.72
C GLY A 102 -13.92 -17.71 7.24
N ALA A 103 -12.98 -17.34 6.37
CA ALA A 103 -11.64 -16.98 6.80
C ALA A 103 -11.57 -15.53 7.30
N TYR A 104 -10.58 -15.22 8.15
CA TYR A 104 -10.20 -13.84 8.40
C TYR A 104 -9.57 -13.24 7.15
N GLN A 105 -10.12 -12.14 6.67
CA GLN A 105 -9.70 -11.54 5.40
C GLN A 105 -9.55 -10.03 5.52
N ARG A 106 -8.46 -9.49 4.98
CA ARG A 106 -8.17 -8.05 4.92
C ARG A 106 -7.60 -7.69 3.55
N LEU A 107 -7.91 -6.48 3.11
CA LEU A 107 -7.32 -5.86 1.93
C LEU A 107 -6.39 -4.73 2.38
N LEU A 108 -5.17 -4.72 1.88
CA LEU A 108 -4.19 -3.65 2.06
C LEU A 108 -3.86 -3.07 0.69
N VAL A 109 -4.00 -1.76 0.56
CA VAL A 109 -3.71 -1.03 -0.67
C VAL A 109 -2.60 -0.03 -0.38
N THR A 110 -1.50 -0.08 -1.11
CA THR A 110 -0.34 0.80 -0.94
C THR A 110 -0.24 1.79 -2.09
N HIS A 111 -0.06 3.06 -1.76
CA HIS A 111 0.13 4.18 -2.68
C HIS A 111 1.25 5.10 -2.20
N VAL A 112 1.69 6.02 -3.05
CA VAL A 112 2.54 7.15 -2.67
C VAL A 112 1.82 8.44 -3.06
N ASP A 113 1.44 9.26 -2.07
CA ASP A 113 0.72 10.52 -2.33
C ASP A 113 1.57 11.50 -3.17
N SER A 114 0.89 12.31 -3.95
CA SER A 114 1.50 13.40 -4.72
C SER A 114 0.69 14.70 -4.66
N ARG A 115 -0.43 14.69 -3.94
CA ARG A 115 -1.39 15.81 -3.89
C ARG A 115 -1.03 16.86 -2.86
N SER A 116 -0.32 16.48 -1.82
CA SER A 116 0.00 17.34 -0.68
C SER A 116 1.18 18.30 -0.94
N LYS A 117 1.30 18.88 -2.11
CA LYS A 117 2.21 19.97 -2.54
C LYS A 117 3.55 20.05 -1.76
N GLY A 118 4.28 18.94 -1.65
CA GLY A 118 5.56 18.87 -0.94
C GLY A 118 5.47 18.79 0.58
N GLN A 119 4.27 18.72 1.17
CA GLN A 119 4.10 18.48 2.60
C GLN A 119 4.59 17.08 2.96
N ASN A 120 5.32 16.98 4.08
CA ASN A 120 5.64 15.70 4.68
C ASN A 120 4.38 15.10 5.30
N ILE A 121 4.07 13.86 4.96
CA ILE A 121 2.88 13.19 5.48
C ILE A 121 3.21 11.96 6.34
N ASP A 122 4.48 11.53 6.34
CA ASP A 122 4.88 10.24 6.87
C ASP A 122 4.07 9.09 6.26
N VAL A 123 3.00 8.65 6.91
CA VAL A 123 2.09 7.63 6.36
C VAL A 123 0.64 7.99 6.70
N PHE A 124 -0.23 8.00 5.71
CA PHE A 124 -1.67 8.17 5.92
C PHE A 124 -2.40 6.84 5.72
N PHE A 125 -3.40 6.59 6.57
CA PHE A 125 -4.22 5.40 6.53
C PHE A 125 -5.68 5.78 6.33
N TYR A 126 -6.32 5.18 5.32
CA TYR A 126 -7.73 5.43 5.03
C TYR A 126 -8.55 4.17 5.13
N HIS A 127 -9.77 4.31 5.60
CA HIS A 127 -10.77 3.24 5.70
C HIS A 127 -12.14 3.71 5.23
N HIS A 128 -13.11 2.80 5.14
CA HIS A 128 -14.50 3.15 4.91
C HIS A 128 -15.19 3.53 6.22
N GLU A 129 -15.94 4.64 6.27
CA GLU A 129 -16.62 5.15 7.47
C GLU A 129 -17.49 4.10 8.18
N LYS A 130 -18.20 3.24 7.40
CA LYS A 130 -19.09 2.21 7.92
C LYS A 130 -18.38 0.89 8.24
N SER A 131 -17.11 0.75 7.97
CA SER A 131 -16.34 -0.48 8.22
C SER A 131 -15.67 -0.43 9.58
N LYS A 132 -16.30 -1.02 10.60
CA LYS A 132 -15.69 -1.15 11.94
C LYS A 132 -14.34 -1.89 11.89
N ASN A 133 -14.28 -2.98 11.14
CA ASN A 133 -13.06 -3.76 10.98
C ASN A 133 -11.98 -3.02 10.17
N GLY A 134 -12.37 -2.25 9.14
CA GLY A 134 -11.43 -1.42 8.37
C GLY A 134 -10.87 -0.29 9.22
N LYS A 135 -11.71 0.36 10.04
CA LYS A 135 -11.26 1.38 11.00
C LYS A 135 -10.26 0.79 12.00
N ARG A 136 -10.60 -0.34 12.64
CA ARG A 136 -9.71 -1.02 13.60
C ARG A 136 -8.37 -1.40 12.97
N LEU A 137 -8.39 -1.96 11.75
CA LEU A 137 -7.18 -2.28 11.00
C LEU A 137 -6.30 -1.04 10.78
N ALA A 138 -6.87 0.04 10.25
CA ALA A 138 -6.15 1.28 10.01
C ALA A 138 -5.60 1.90 11.30
N GLU A 139 -6.36 1.85 12.38
CA GLU A 139 -5.99 2.34 13.71
C GLU A 139 -4.83 1.52 14.31
N ASN A 140 -4.88 0.18 14.24
CA ASN A 140 -3.80 -0.67 14.73
C ASN A 140 -2.49 -0.45 13.97
N ILE A 141 -2.55 -0.31 12.65
CA ILE A 141 -1.37 0.02 11.85
C ILE A 141 -0.85 1.41 12.24
N HIS A 142 -1.71 2.44 12.31
CA HIS A 142 -1.32 3.78 12.72
C HIS A 142 -0.67 3.82 14.11
N ASN A 143 -1.25 3.12 15.09
CA ASN A 143 -0.70 3.05 16.45
C ASN A 143 0.68 2.38 16.48
N THR A 144 0.89 1.35 15.65
CA THR A 144 2.20 0.73 15.46
C THR A 144 3.22 1.76 14.94
N PHE A 145 2.87 2.51 13.91
CA PHE A 145 3.74 3.57 13.39
C PHE A 145 4.06 4.63 14.44
N LEU A 146 3.07 5.08 15.18
CA LEU A 146 3.24 6.06 16.26
C LEU A 146 4.25 5.56 17.31
N ALA A 147 4.13 4.30 17.74
CA ALA A 147 5.06 3.69 18.69
C ALA A 147 6.49 3.57 18.11
N LYS A 148 6.62 3.11 16.85
CA LYS A 148 7.91 2.96 16.18
C LYS A 148 8.60 4.32 15.94
N TYR A 149 7.88 5.35 15.54
CA TYR A 149 8.46 6.69 15.42
C TYR A 149 8.94 7.23 16.77
N LYS A 150 8.17 7.01 17.84
CA LYS A 150 8.60 7.39 19.19
C LYS A 150 9.86 6.64 19.64
N GLU A 151 10.00 5.38 19.27
CA GLU A 151 11.16 4.54 19.61
C GLU A 151 12.40 4.95 18.80
N TYR A 152 12.28 5.03 17.46
CA TYR A 152 13.44 5.21 16.57
C TYR A 152 13.74 6.67 16.21
N GLN A 153 12.78 7.56 16.37
CA GLN A 153 12.90 8.98 16.04
C GLN A 153 12.28 9.87 17.12
N PRO A 154 12.74 9.77 18.40
CA PRO A 154 12.08 10.43 19.54
C PRO A 154 12.05 11.96 19.46
N ASN A 155 12.96 12.56 18.68
CA ASN A 155 13.06 14.02 18.50
C ASN A 155 12.29 14.52 17.28
N ARG A 156 11.48 13.68 16.64
CA ARG A 156 10.69 14.01 15.46
C ARG A 156 9.20 13.83 15.73
N ASN A 157 8.42 14.82 15.32
CA ASN A 157 6.97 14.66 15.29
C ASN A 157 6.57 13.71 14.14
N TYR A 158 5.68 12.78 14.44
CA TYR A 158 5.03 11.93 13.46
C TYR A 158 3.79 12.65 12.90
N GLU A 159 3.78 12.87 11.59
CA GLU A 159 2.71 13.61 10.90
C GLU A 159 1.62 12.67 10.32
N GLY A 160 1.77 11.36 10.49
CA GLY A 160 0.84 10.37 9.98
C GLY A 160 -0.53 10.42 10.65
N THR A 161 -1.56 10.11 9.88
CA THR A 161 -2.95 10.13 10.33
C THR A 161 -3.72 8.92 9.85
N PHE A 162 -4.87 8.64 10.48
CA PHE A 162 -5.87 7.75 9.90
C PHE A 162 -7.23 8.45 9.85
N SER A 163 -7.99 8.21 8.78
CA SER A 163 -9.30 8.83 8.59
C SER A 163 -10.18 8.02 7.63
N ASP A 164 -11.45 8.38 7.54
CA ASP A 164 -12.32 7.83 6.50
C ASP A 164 -12.07 8.52 5.14
N ARG A 165 -12.11 7.74 4.09
CA ARG A 165 -12.06 8.19 2.69
C ARG A 165 -13.01 7.33 1.85
N SER A 166 -14.26 7.24 2.28
CA SER A 166 -15.31 6.40 1.69
C SER A 166 -15.64 6.74 0.23
N THR A 167 -15.18 7.89 -0.29
CA THR A 167 -15.34 8.29 -1.69
C THR A 167 -14.32 7.66 -2.63
N LEU A 168 -13.20 7.13 -2.11
CA LEU A 168 -12.23 6.41 -2.94
C LEU A 168 -12.85 5.14 -3.52
N TYR A 169 -12.66 4.92 -4.81
CA TYR A 169 -13.36 3.86 -5.54
C TYR A 169 -13.12 2.46 -4.93
N LEU A 170 -11.87 2.12 -4.61
CA LEU A 170 -11.54 0.84 -3.97
C LEU A 170 -12.14 0.75 -2.57
N VAL A 171 -12.03 1.81 -1.76
CA VAL A 171 -12.60 1.86 -0.40
C VAL A 171 -14.11 1.64 -0.42
N LYS A 172 -14.81 2.21 -1.40
CA LYS A 172 -16.27 2.14 -1.52
C LYS A 172 -16.77 0.78 -2.00
N ASN A 173 -16.04 0.11 -2.89
CA ASN A 173 -16.60 -0.98 -3.70
C ASN A 173 -16.01 -2.36 -3.39
N THR A 174 -14.98 -2.47 -2.53
CA THR A 174 -14.44 -3.76 -2.10
C THR A 174 -15.18 -4.33 -0.88
N LEU A 175 -15.33 -5.65 -0.84
CA LEU A 175 -16.04 -6.36 0.23
C LEU A 175 -15.21 -6.56 1.51
N PRO A 176 -13.91 -6.94 1.43
CA PRO A 176 -13.10 -7.14 2.63
C PRO A 176 -12.88 -5.82 3.38
N ALA A 177 -12.78 -5.90 4.70
CA ALA A 177 -12.29 -4.78 5.50
C ALA A 177 -10.88 -4.40 5.04
N MET A 178 -10.62 -3.08 4.85
CA MET A 178 -9.40 -2.62 4.24
C MET A 178 -8.75 -1.45 4.97
N ALA A 179 -7.43 -1.34 4.79
CA ALA A 179 -6.65 -0.13 4.98
C ALA A 179 -6.03 0.29 3.65
N TYR A 180 -6.28 1.53 3.25
CA TYR A 180 -5.64 2.18 2.13
C TYR A 180 -4.52 3.05 2.69
N ILE A 181 -3.29 2.87 2.21
CA ILE A 181 -2.06 3.35 2.84
C ILE A 181 -1.28 4.23 1.86
N GLU A 182 -1.14 5.50 2.19
CA GLU A 182 -0.21 6.41 1.51
C GLU A 182 1.12 6.36 2.25
N ILE A 183 2.11 5.68 1.71
CA ILE A 183 3.39 5.41 2.38
C ILE A 183 4.35 6.60 2.42
N GLY A 184 3.91 7.75 1.96
CA GLY A 184 4.63 9.02 1.93
C GLY A 184 4.15 9.88 0.78
N ASN A 185 4.78 11.05 0.59
CA ASN A 185 4.48 11.98 -0.49
C ASN A 185 5.69 12.11 -1.43
N LEU A 186 5.52 11.68 -2.68
CA LEU A 186 6.60 11.70 -3.67
C LEU A 186 7.14 13.12 -3.96
N LYS A 187 6.32 14.17 -3.74
CA LYS A 187 6.71 15.59 -3.88
C LYS A 187 7.41 16.16 -2.65
N SER A 188 7.37 15.49 -1.51
CA SER A 188 8.08 15.89 -0.31
C SER A 188 9.51 15.36 -0.32
N LYS A 189 10.52 16.23 -0.31
CA LYS A 189 11.91 15.80 -0.25
C LYS A 189 12.25 14.92 0.96
N LYS A 190 11.54 15.08 2.07
CA LYS A 190 11.75 14.25 3.27
C LYS A 190 11.16 12.85 3.07
N ASP A 191 9.90 12.76 2.60
CA ASP A 191 9.24 11.50 2.32
C ASP A 191 9.92 10.78 1.14
N GLN A 192 10.30 11.52 0.09
CA GLN A 192 11.02 10.98 -1.06
C GLN A 192 12.30 10.24 -0.63
N ARG A 193 13.15 10.87 0.20
CA ARG A 193 14.36 10.21 0.72
C ARG A 193 14.06 8.92 1.48
N ARG A 194 12.97 8.90 2.22
CA ARG A 194 12.53 7.74 3.00
C ARG A 194 12.02 6.61 2.08
N ILE A 195 11.20 6.96 1.08
CA ILE A 195 10.63 6.00 0.13
C ILE A 195 11.73 5.39 -0.76
N LEU A 196 12.70 6.18 -1.17
CA LEU A 196 13.81 5.73 -2.01
C LEU A 196 14.81 4.82 -1.28
N ASP A 197 14.84 4.87 0.04
CA ASP A 197 15.74 4.04 0.85
C ASP A 197 15.17 2.63 1.04
N PRO A 198 15.85 1.56 0.56
CA PRO A 198 15.33 0.20 0.66
C PRO A 198 15.15 -0.30 2.10
N ASP A 199 15.97 0.15 3.06
CA ASP A 199 15.82 -0.22 4.45
C ASP A 199 14.57 0.42 5.07
N ASN A 200 14.26 1.65 4.68
CA ASN A 200 13.01 2.30 5.08
C ASN A 200 11.79 1.63 4.43
N ARG A 201 11.85 1.20 3.17
CA ARG A 201 10.77 0.41 2.55
C ARG A 201 10.54 -0.91 3.31
N GLN A 202 11.63 -1.57 3.73
CA GLN A 202 11.55 -2.78 4.55
C GLN A 202 10.93 -2.48 5.93
N ALA A 203 11.32 -1.37 6.57
CA ALA A 203 10.74 -0.95 7.84
C ALA A 203 9.24 -0.65 7.71
N LEU A 204 8.82 0.06 6.65
CA LEU A 204 7.39 0.30 6.35
C LEU A 204 6.61 -1.00 6.28
N ALA A 205 7.10 -1.98 5.49
CA ALA A 205 6.44 -3.29 5.36
C ALA A 205 6.34 -4.04 6.69
N LYS A 206 7.40 -4.05 7.50
CA LYS A 206 7.41 -4.68 8.83
C LYS A 206 6.41 -4.02 9.78
N TRP A 207 6.37 -2.69 9.83
CA TRP A 207 5.46 -1.98 10.74
C TRP A 207 4.00 -2.10 10.32
N ILE A 208 3.73 -2.14 9.00
CA ILE A 208 2.39 -2.47 8.49
C ILE A 208 2.01 -3.88 8.95
N THR A 209 2.92 -4.86 8.79
CA THR A 209 2.68 -6.25 9.22
C THR A 209 2.40 -6.34 10.71
N GLU A 210 3.20 -5.70 11.57
CA GLU A 210 2.98 -5.70 13.02
C GLU A 210 1.57 -5.16 13.36
N GLY A 211 1.14 -4.06 12.72
CA GLY A 211 -0.21 -3.51 12.93
C GLY A 211 -1.32 -4.43 12.40
N VAL A 212 -1.07 -5.15 11.31
CA VAL A 212 -1.99 -6.16 10.76
C VAL A 212 -2.12 -7.37 11.70
N LEU A 213 -1.03 -7.81 12.31
CA LEU A 213 -1.04 -8.89 13.30
C LEU A 213 -1.81 -8.46 14.56
N ALA A 214 -1.62 -7.23 15.02
CA ALA A 214 -2.39 -6.68 16.13
C ALA A 214 -3.90 -6.63 15.82
N ASP A 215 -4.32 -6.32 14.57
CA ASP A 215 -5.72 -6.42 14.15
C ASP A 215 -6.22 -7.87 14.17
N PHE A 216 -5.39 -8.82 13.76
CA PHE A 216 -5.74 -10.24 13.81
C PHE A 216 -5.93 -10.75 15.24
N GLU A 217 -5.07 -10.38 16.17
CA GLU A 217 -5.12 -10.78 17.58
C GLU A 217 -6.27 -10.14 18.36
N SER A 218 -6.79 -9.00 17.88
CA SER A 218 -7.87 -8.23 18.52
C SER A 218 -9.29 -8.57 18.07
N GLN A 219 -9.50 -9.74 17.44
CA GLN A 219 -10.81 -10.17 16.91
C GLN A 219 -11.79 -10.62 17.99
#